data_a4d45d20aa1956aea36f5446efae9e77
#
_entry.id   a4d45d20aa1956aea36f5446efae9e77
#
_cell.length_a   1.000
_cell.length_b   1.000
_cell.length_c   1.000
_cell.angle_alpha   90.00
_cell.angle_beta   90.00
_cell.angle_gamma   90.00
#
_symmetry.space_group_name_H-M   'P 1'
#
loop_
_entity.id
_entity.type
_entity.pdbx_description
1 polymer ?
#
loop_
_entity_poly.entity_id
_entity_poly.type
_entity_poly.pdbx_seq_one_letter_code
_entity_poly.pdbx_strand_id
1 'polypeptide(L)'
;MSFKKKIFKFSISQKILAFIGYLYILFVCYTSKIQIINSELPEKLWRENKPFILAFWHGQLMMIGYVWKSKAVLNMLASSHSDGRFGAYIASHFNLKNVSIISKNKSPSLRKVFKILKDRNYIGITPDGPRGPNKKVSEGIIKIAIHSQVPIIPLGFASNKNLKLKSWDSFLITYPFSKCRFVWGEPITIPSSTKDDDLDKYKNFLEEKINDCMESAEKNLNA
;
A
#
# COMPACT_ATOMS: atom_id res chain seq x y z
N MET A 1 -3.63 -34.19 21.48
CA MET A 1 -2.95 -32.89 21.46
C MET A 1 -4.02 -31.79 21.34
N SER A 2 -4.13 -30.87 22.32
CA SER A 2 -5.27 -29.94 22.43
C SER A 2 -5.31 -28.96 21.22
N PHE A 3 -6.52 -28.67 20.73
CA PHE A 3 -6.80 -27.73 19.65
C PHE A 3 -6.13 -26.35 19.87
N LYS A 4 -6.09 -25.87 21.12
CA LYS A 4 -5.36 -24.65 21.54
C LYS A 4 -3.85 -24.71 21.25
N LYS A 5 -3.19 -25.88 21.45
CA LYS A 5 -1.76 -26.04 21.11
C LYS A 5 -1.50 -25.98 19.60
N LYS A 6 -2.43 -26.52 18.80
CA LYS A 6 -2.33 -26.45 17.31
C LYS A 6 -2.46 -25.02 16.78
N ILE A 7 -3.38 -24.22 17.35
CA ILE A 7 -3.56 -22.81 17.00
C ILE A 7 -2.33 -21.98 17.41
N PHE A 8 -1.77 -22.22 18.59
CA PHE A 8 -0.59 -21.51 19.09
C PHE A 8 0.66 -21.84 18.25
N LYS A 9 0.84 -23.12 17.88
CA LYS A 9 1.95 -23.57 17.03
C LYS A 9 1.86 -22.98 15.62
N PHE A 10 0.65 -22.85 15.06
CA PHE A 10 0.40 -22.22 13.76
C PHE A 10 0.74 -20.72 13.79
N SER A 11 0.39 -20.01 14.86
CA SER A 11 0.72 -18.59 15.03
C SER A 11 2.23 -18.33 15.12
N ILE A 12 2.99 -19.20 15.80
CA ILE A 12 4.45 -19.06 15.91
C ILE A 12 5.11 -19.31 14.56
N SER A 13 4.73 -20.37 13.85
CA SER A 13 5.30 -20.67 12.54
C SER A 13 5.04 -19.55 11.52
N GLN A 14 3.88 -18.92 11.56
CA GLN A 14 3.57 -17.76 10.73
C GLN A 14 4.45 -16.54 11.06
N LYS A 15 4.73 -16.30 12.34
CA LYS A 15 5.64 -15.22 12.76
C LYS A 15 7.07 -15.47 12.31
N ILE A 16 7.56 -16.69 12.43
CA ILE A 16 8.89 -17.08 11.97
C ILE A 16 9.00 -16.90 10.45
N LEU A 17 8.01 -17.41 9.70
CA LEU A 17 7.98 -17.27 8.25
C LEU A 17 7.91 -15.79 7.81
N ALA A 18 7.13 -14.98 8.52
CA ALA A 18 7.04 -13.54 8.26
C ALA A 18 8.36 -12.82 8.57
N PHE A 19 9.07 -13.24 9.62
CA PHE A 19 10.40 -12.72 9.92
C PHE A 19 11.43 -13.08 8.84
N ILE A 20 11.38 -14.30 8.31
CA ILE A 20 12.19 -14.71 7.15
C ILE A 20 11.84 -13.86 5.93
N GLY A 21 10.56 -13.62 5.67
CA GLY A 21 10.11 -12.71 4.60
C GLY A 21 10.62 -11.28 4.78
N TYR A 22 10.61 -10.76 6.00
CA TYR A 22 11.20 -9.48 6.33
C TYR A 22 12.71 -9.43 6.04
N LEU A 23 13.46 -10.45 6.48
CA LEU A 23 14.90 -10.55 6.21
C LEU A 23 15.19 -10.63 4.70
N TYR A 24 14.35 -11.36 3.95
CA TYR A 24 14.45 -11.40 2.49
C TYR A 24 14.26 -10.00 1.87
N ILE A 25 13.25 -9.26 2.30
CA ILE A 25 13.03 -7.88 1.80
C ILE A 25 14.23 -6.99 2.14
N LEU A 26 14.75 -7.07 3.36
CA LEU A 26 15.97 -6.34 3.75
C LEU A 26 17.16 -6.71 2.86
N PHE A 27 17.35 -8.00 2.58
CA PHE A 27 18.41 -8.47 1.69
C PHE A 27 18.25 -7.92 0.28
N VAL A 28 17.03 -7.93 -0.26
CA VAL A 28 16.74 -7.29 -1.56
C VAL A 28 17.06 -5.80 -1.51
N CYS A 29 16.63 -5.08 -0.48
CA CYS A 29 16.87 -3.65 -0.33
C CYS A 29 18.37 -3.33 -0.24
N TYR A 30 19.13 -4.13 0.51
CA TYR A 30 20.56 -3.91 0.72
C TYR A 30 21.40 -4.19 -0.55
N THR A 31 20.99 -5.20 -1.33
CA THR A 31 21.75 -5.63 -2.53
C THR A 31 21.33 -4.93 -3.82
N SER A 32 20.19 -4.24 -3.82
CA SER A 32 19.62 -3.62 -5.03
C SER A 32 19.94 -2.13 -5.12
N LYS A 33 20.02 -1.63 -6.35
CA LYS A 33 20.12 -0.19 -6.62
C LYS A 33 18.72 0.40 -6.68
N ILE A 34 18.35 1.17 -5.65
CA ILE A 34 16.98 1.71 -5.52
C ILE A 34 16.99 3.22 -5.79
N GLN A 35 16.23 3.63 -6.79
CA GLN A 35 15.97 5.03 -7.13
C GLN A 35 14.58 5.43 -6.66
N ILE A 36 14.43 6.60 -6.08
CA ILE A 36 13.14 7.18 -5.70
C ILE A 36 13.00 8.51 -6.42
N ILE A 37 11.93 8.64 -7.21
CA ILE A 37 11.64 9.84 -8.02
C ILE A 37 10.51 10.61 -7.34
N ASN A 38 10.58 11.93 -7.35
CA ASN A 38 9.64 12.88 -6.76
C ASN A 38 9.45 12.67 -5.24
N SER A 39 10.50 12.27 -4.52
CA SER A 39 10.43 12.05 -3.07
C SER A 39 10.13 13.33 -2.30
N GLU A 40 10.39 14.50 -2.87
CA GLU A 40 10.09 15.82 -2.32
C GLU A 40 8.59 16.05 -2.07
N LEU A 41 7.72 15.41 -2.85
CA LEU A 41 6.26 15.52 -2.70
C LEU A 41 5.77 15.00 -1.34
N PRO A 42 5.97 13.70 -0.98
CA PRO A 42 5.59 13.21 0.33
C PRO A 42 6.44 13.84 1.46
N GLU A 43 7.73 14.14 1.22
CA GLU A 43 8.60 14.75 2.23
C GLU A 43 8.09 16.12 2.67
N LYS A 44 7.58 16.93 1.74
CA LYS A 44 6.93 18.21 2.07
C LYS A 44 5.75 18.00 3.01
N LEU A 45 4.86 17.06 2.69
CA LEU A 45 3.68 16.77 3.52
C LEU A 45 4.07 16.22 4.90
N TRP A 46 5.11 15.39 4.97
CA TRP A 46 5.64 14.90 6.25
C TRP A 46 6.20 16.04 7.12
N ARG A 47 6.98 16.97 6.53
CA ARG A 47 7.51 18.14 7.25
C ARG A 47 6.41 19.08 7.75
N GLU A 48 5.35 19.25 6.94
CA GLU A 48 4.20 20.10 7.28
C GLU A 48 3.19 19.38 8.19
N ASN A 49 3.45 18.12 8.55
CA ASN A 49 2.53 17.25 9.31
C ASN A 49 1.11 17.23 8.70
N LYS A 50 1.05 17.18 7.36
CA LYS A 50 -0.18 17.09 6.58
C LYS A 50 -0.46 15.63 6.24
N PRO A 51 -1.64 15.08 6.60
CA PRO A 51 -1.98 13.70 6.27
C PRO A 51 -2.19 13.53 4.77
N PHE A 52 -1.96 12.31 4.28
CA PHE A 52 -2.33 11.91 2.93
C PHE A 52 -2.71 10.43 2.89
N ILE A 53 -3.39 10.04 1.81
CA ILE A 53 -3.74 8.66 1.49
C ILE A 53 -2.75 8.17 0.43
N LEU A 54 -1.89 7.21 0.78
CA LEU A 54 -0.99 6.56 -0.16
C LEU A 54 -1.76 5.51 -0.96
N ALA A 55 -1.73 5.60 -2.30
CA ALA A 55 -2.41 4.68 -3.20
C ALA A 55 -1.43 3.96 -4.13
N PHE A 56 -1.46 2.64 -4.17
CA PHE A 56 -0.64 1.81 -5.04
C PHE A 56 -1.32 0.45 -5.25
N TRP A 57 -0.95 -0.30 -6.31
CA TRP A 57 -1.57 -1.58 -6.60
C TRP A 57 -1.16 -2.69 -5.62
N HIS A 58 -2.09 -3.58 -5.30
CA HIS A 58 -1.89 -4.69 -4.34
C HIS A 58 -0.70 -5.57 -4.73
N GLY A 59 -0.50 -5.83 -6.00
CA GLY A 59 0.64 -6.60 -6.50
C GLY A 59 2.02 -6.01 -6.21
N GLN A 60 2.11 -4.74 -5.76
CA GLN A 60 3.37 -4.05 -5.46
C GLN A 60 3.71 -3.99 -3.95
N LEU A 61 2.91 -4.62 -3.10
CA LEU A 61 3.02 -4.52 -1.64
C LEU A 61 4.39 -4.87 -1.07
N MET A 62 5.16 -5.78 -1.70
CA MET A 62 6.40 -6.31 -1.14
C MET A 62 7.40 -5.23 -0.72
N MET A 63 7.60 -4.21 -1.57
CA MET A 63 8.67 -3.22 -1.37
C MET A 63 8.19 -1.90 -0.74
N ILE A 64 6.90 -1.77 -0.45
CA ILE A 64 6.31 -0.50 0.05
C ILE A 64 6.91 -0.06 1.40
N GLY A 65 7.27 -1.02 2.27
CA GLY A 65 7.90 -0.71 3.54
C GLY A 65 9.23 0.05 3.40
N TYR A 66 9.97 -0.16 2.31
CA TYR A 66 11.23 0.51 2.07
C TYR A 66 11.07 2.00 1.72
N VAL A 67 10.04 2.34 0.94
CA VAL A 67 9.85 3.73 0.47
C VAL A 67 9.24 4.64 1.53
N TRP A 68 8.65 4.07 2.59
CA TRP A 68 8.09 4.82 3.69
C TRP A 68 9.19 5.34 4.64
N LYS A 69 9.60 6.60 4.47
CA LYS A 69 10.70 7.22 5.23
C LYS A 69 10.24 8.08 6.39
N SER A 70 8.93 8.28 6.57
CA SER A 70 8.39 9.00 7.72
C SER A 70 8.61 8.27 9.03
N LYS A 71 8.84 9.02 10.11
CA LYS A 71 8.81 8.49 11.49
C LYS A 71 7.39 8.12 11.93
N ALA A 72 6.37 8.74 11.33
CA ALA A 72 4.98 8.42 11.58
C ALA A 72 4.59 7.07 10.98
N VAL A 73 3.68 6.37 11.63
CA VAL A 73 3.20 5.05 11.19
C VAL A 73 2.32 5.19 9.94
N LEU A 74 2.57 4.38 8.91
CA LEU A 74 1.65 4.21 7.81
C LEU A 74 0.59 3.16 8.18
N ASN A 75 -0.68 3.59 8.26
CA ASN A 75 -1.80 2.73 8.59
C ASN A 75 -2.35 2.08 7.31
N MET A 76 -1.96 0.83 7.04
CA MET A 76 -2.42 0.08 5.87
C MET A 76 -3.83 -0.45 6.08
N LEU A 77 -4.75 -0.12 5.18
CA LEU A 77 -6.09 -0.69 5.21
C LEU A 77 -6.05 -2.11 4.66
N ALA A 78 -6.37 -3.08 5.50
CA ALA A 78 -6.33 -4.49 5.16
C ALA A 78 -7.65 -5.19 5.47
N SER A 79 -7.95 -6.23 4.68
CA SER A 79 -9.05 -7.14 4.99
C SER A 79 -8.71 -7.99 6.24
N SER A 80 -9.73 -8.34 7.01
CA SER A 80 -9.60 -9.18 8.22
C SER A 80 -9.33 -10.67 7.95
N HIS A 81 -9.10 -11.08 6.69
CA HIS A 81 -8.87 -12.49 6.33
C HIS A 81 -7.46 -12.99 6.72
N SER A 82 -7.32 -14.32 6.82
CA SER A 82 -6.10 -15.01 7.28
C SER A 82 -4.82 -14.66 6.51
N ASP A 83 -4.95 -14.47 5.20
CA ASP A 83 -3.80 -14.20 4.32
C ASP A 83 -3.22 -12.80 4.56
N GLY A 84 -4.07 -11.85 4.98
CA GLY A 84 -3.66 -10.52 5.41
C GLY A 84 -2.78 -10.52 6.68
N ARG A 85 -2.84 -11.56 7.51
CA ARG A 85 -2.06 -11.63 8.76
C ARG A 85 -0.57 -11.84 8.51
N PHE A 86 -0.21 -12.67 7.53
CA PHE A 86 1.19 -12.89 7.16
C PHE A 86 1.85 -11.59 6.66
N GLY A 87 1.21 -10.91 5.69
CA GLY A 87 1.66 -9.60 5.22
C GLY A 87 1.70 -8.55 6.33
N ALA A 88 0.74 -8.58 7.27
CA ALA A 88 0.72 -7.70 8.44
C ALA A 88 1.92 -7.86 9.36
N TYR A 89 2.37 -9.10 9.60
CA TYR A 89 3.56 -9.35 10.40
C TYR A 89 4.83 -8.83 9.71
N ILE A 90 4.97 -9.02 8.39
CA ILE A 90 6.10 -8.46 7.64
C ILE A 90 6.05 -6.92 7.72
N ALA A 91 4.91 -6.32 7.42
CA ALA A 91 4.70 -4.89 7.39
C ALA A 91 5.01 -4.22 8.73
N SER A 92 4.73 -4.88 9.86
CA SER A 92 4.99 -4.32 11.19
C SER A 92 6.47 -4.04 11.47
N HIS A 93 7.38 -4.72 10.79
CA HIS A 93 8.83 -4.48 10.90
C HIS A 93 9.29 -3.24 10.11
N PHE A 94 8.43 -2.69 9.24
CA PHE A 94 8.70 -1.49 8.44
C PHE A 94 7.92 -0.24 8.90
N ASN A 95 7.52 -0.18 10.15
CA ASN A 95 6.68 0.92 10.66
C ASN A 95 5.31 1.05 9.96
N LEU A 96 4.77 -0.07 9.44
CA LEU A 96 3.44 -0.15 8.87
C LEU A 96 2.51 -0.88 9.84
N LYS A 97 1.32 -0.34 10.05
CA LYS A 97 0.31 -0.92 10.95
C LYS A 97 -0.94 -1.28 10.17
N ASN A 98 -1.39 -2.52 10.28
CA ASN A 98 -2.63 -2.92 9.65
C ASN A 98 -3.85 -2.43 10.41
N VAL A 99 -4.75 -1.79 9.69
CA VAL A 99 -6.08 -1.38 10.13
C VAL A 99 -7.11 -2.25 9.43
N SER A 100 -7.68 -3.21 10.17
CA SER A 100 -8.66 -4.13 9.62
C SER A 100 -9.97 -3.43 9.31
N ILE A 101 -10.45 -3.60 8.07
CA ILE A 101 -11.81 -3.21 7.65
C ILE A 101 -12.68 -4.47 7.68
N ILE A 102 -13.70 -4.46 8.54
CA ILE A 102 -14.68 -5.55 8.63
C ILE A 102 -15.78 -5.29 7.61
N SER A 103 -15.88 -6.14 6.60
CA SER A 103 -16.84 -5.99 5.48
C SER A 103 -18.30 -6.00 5.90
N LYS A 104 -18.62 -6.72 6.99
CA LYS A 104 -20.01 -6.81 7.52
C LYS A 104 -20.44 -5.57 8.31
N ASN A 105 -19.52 -4.76 8.80
CA ASN A 105 -19.81 -3.57 9.60
C ASN A 105 -18.89 -2.42 9.19
N LYS A 106 -19.19 -1.78 8.06
CA LYS A 106 -18.35 -0.74 7.45
C LYS A 106 -18.23 0.51 8.33
N SER A 107 -19.30 0.87 9.08
CA SER A 107 -19.37 2.12 9.84
C SER A 107 -18.28 2.27 10.93
N PRO A 108 -18.03 1.31 11.84
CA PRO A 108 -16.95 1.43 12.83
C PRO A 108 -15.56 1.47 12.20
N SER A 109 -15.35 0.72 11.11
CA SER A 109 -14.07 0.70 10.40
C SER A 109 -13.78 2.03 9.74
N LEU A 110 -14.76 2.65 9.09
CA LEU A 110 -14.66 3.98 8.48
C LEU A 110 -14.42 5.08 9.52
N ARG A 111 -15.11 5.03 10.68
CA ARG A 111 -14.83 5.97 11.79
C ARG A 111 -13.39 5.94 12.24
N LYS A 112 -12.78 4.73 12.30
CA LYS A 112 -11.37 4.58 12.64
C LYS A 112 -10.45 5.20 11.58
N VAL A 113 -10.77 5.01 10.29
CA VAL A 113 -10.05 5.61 9.16
C VAL A 113 -10.07 7.14 9.27
N PHE A 114 -11.27 7.73 9.43
CA PHE A 114 -11.40 9.19 9.57
C PHE A 114 -10.70 9.73 10.82
N LYS A 115 -10.74 8.98 11.94
CA LYS A 115 -10.00 9.37 13.14
C LYS A 115 -8.50 9.42 12.87
N ILE A 116 -7.92 8.41 12.21
CA ILE A 116 -6.50 8.37 11.84
C ILE A 116 -6.11 9.61 11.03
N LEU A 117 -6.89 9.95 10.00
CA LEU A 117 -6.62 11.10 9.14
C LEU A 117 -6.81 12.43 9.90
N LYS A 118 -7.83 12.54 10.75
CA LYS A 118 -8.06 13.70 11.61
C LYS A 118 -6.92 13.92 12.61
N ASP A 119 -6.36 12.84 13.14
CA ASP A 119 -5.20 12.85 14.05
C ASP A 119 -3.86 13.08 13.28
N ARG A 120 -3.93 13.56 12.03
CA ARG A 120 -2.81 13.86 11.13
C ARG A 120 -1.87 12.68 10.88
N ASN A 121 -2.41 11.46 10.87
CA ASN A 121 -1.69 10.26 10.49
C ASN A 121 -1.99 9.87 9.03
N TYR A 122 -1.23 8.90 8.52
CA TYR A 122 -1.23 8.49 7.13
C TYR A 122 -1.94 7.16 6.95
N ILE A 123 -2.59 6.99 5.81
CA ILE A 123 -3.26 5.75 5.44
C ILE A 123 -2.70 5.24 4.12
N GLY A 124 -2.39 3.95 4.04
CA GLY A 124 -2.07 3.26 2.81
C GLY A 124 -3.25 2.41 2.35
N ILE A 125 -3.61 2.52 1.09
CA ILE A 125 -4.71 1.78 0.46
C ILE A 125 -4.23 1.15 -0.84
N THR A 126 -4.53 -0.13 -1.02
CA THR A 126 -4.50 -0.79 -2.31
C THR A 126 -5.90 -0.71 -2.92
N PRO A 127 -6.15 0.19 -3.90
CA PRO A 127 -7.51 0.50 -4.33
C PRO A 127 -8.18 -0.62 -5.10
N ASP A 128 -7.43 -1.57 -5.65
CA ASP A 128 -7.92 -2.81 -6.23
C ASP A 128 -8.37 -3.86 -5.18
N GLY A 129 -8.10 -3.59 -3.91
CA GLY A 129 -8.56 -4.42 -2.80
C GLY A 129 -7.97 -5.83 -2.78
N PRO A 130 -8.38 -6.67 -1.82
CA PRO A 130 -7.80 -8.01 -1.64
C PRO A 130 -8.38 -9.09 -2.59
N ARG A 131 -9.36 -8.74 -3.41
CA ARG A 131 -10.06 -9.67 -4.32
C ARG A 131 -10.05 -9.22 -5.76
N GLY A 132 -9.48 -8.06 -6.05
CA GLY A 132 -9.50 -7.46 -7.37
C GLY A 132 -10.86 -6.91 -7.82
N PRO A 133 -11.02 -6.66 -9.09
CA PRO A 133 -10.10 -7.01 -10.18
C PRO A 133 -8.80 -6.21 -10.17
N ASN A 134 -7.73 -6.84 -10.67
CA ASN A 134 -6.40 -6.26 -10.73
C ASN A 134 -6.40 -4.88 -11.41
N LYS A 135 -5.74 -3.91 -10.78
CA LYS A 135 -5.59 -2.54 -11.28
C LYS A 135 -6.92 -1.85 -11.58
N LYS A 136 -7.93 -2.09 -10.76
CA LYS A 136 -9.21 -1.38 -10.80
C LYS A 136 -9.47 -0.66 -9.47
N VAL A 137 -9.71 0.63 -9.54
CA VAL A 137 -9.98 1.44 -8.35
C VAL A 137 -11.39 1.20 -7.84
N SER A 138 -11.50 0.81 -6.57
CA SER A 138 -12.78 0.73 -5.86
C SER A 138 -13.24 2.11 -5.37
N GLU A 139 -14.55 2.31 -5.24
CA GLU A 139 -15.11 3.59 -4.76
C GLU A 139 -14.64 3.98 -3.35
N GLY A 140 -14.20 3.01 -2.55
CA GLY A 140 -13.87 3.22 -1.15
C GLY A 140 -12.81 4.30 -0.93
N ILE A 141 -11.74 4.31 -1.71
CA ILE A 141 -10.67 5.31 -1.59
C ILE A 141 -11.16 6.71 -1.99
N ILE A 142 -11.99 6.80 -3.03
CA ILE A 142 -12.57 8.07 -3.50
C ILE A 142 -13.49 8.65 -2.44
N LYS A 143 -14.40 7.84 -1.88
CA LYS A 143 -15.31 8.27 -0.80
C LYS A 143 -14.56 8.69 0.47
N ILE A 144 -13.47 8.00 0.82
CA ILE A 144 -12.61 8.42 1.95
C ILE A 144 -11.99 9.79 1.66
N ALA A 145 -11.44 10.03 0.46
CA ALA A 145 -10.84 11.30 0.10
C ALA A 145 -11.87 12.45 0.08
N ILE A 146 -13.07 12.23 -0.48
CA ILE A 146 -14.17 13.21 -0.46
C ILE A 146 -14.53 13.62 0.97
N HIS A 147 -14.74 12.64 1.86
CA HIS A 147 -15.21 12.94 3.22
C HIS A 147 -14.12 13.47 4.15
N SER A 148 -12.88 13.08 3.94
CA SER A 148 -11.75 13.54 4.76
C SER A 148 -11.09 14.82 4.25
N GLN A 149 -11.29 15.17 2.97
CA GLN A 149 -10.59 16.25 2.25
C GLN A 149 -9.06 16.12 2.32
N VAL A 150 -8.58 14.89 2.45
CA VAL A 150 -7.15 14.54 2.49
C VAL A 150 -6.73 14.09 1.09
N PRO A 151 -5.59 14.58 0.54
CA PRO A 151 -5.14 14.22 -0.79
C PRO A 151 -4.74 12.76 -0.91
N ILE A 152 -4.92 12.19 -2.10
CA ILE A 152 -4.40 10.87 -2.47
C ILE A 152 -3.06 11.08 -3.19
N ILE A 153 -2.02 10.34 -2.79
CA ILE A 153 -0.74 10.31 -3.50
C ILE A 153 -0.59 8.95 -4.16
N PRO A 154 -0.55 8.90 -5.50
CA PRO A 154 -0.23 7.69 -6.24
C PRO A 154 1.23 7.29 -6.05
N LEU A 155 1.51 5.98 -6.05
CA LEU A 155 2.86 5.45 -6.01
C LEU A 155 2.98 4.28 -6.98
N GLY A 156 4.01 4.31 -7.83
CA GLY A 156 4.41 3.22 -8.69
C GLY A 156 5.73 2.60 -8.25
N PHE A 157 5.89 1.31 -8.47
CA PHE A 157 7.12 0.57 -8.21
C PHE A 157 7.43 -0.39 -9.35
N ALA A 158 8.70 -0.48 -9.74
CA ALA A 158 9.19 -1.49 -10.67
C ALA A 158 10.57 -2.00 -10.27
N SER A 159 10.88 -3.22 -10.71
CA SER A 159 12.22 -3.81 -10.61
C SER A 159 12.55 -4.57 -11.89
N ASN A 160 13.83 -4.53 -12.31
CA ASN A 160 14.25 -5.19 -13.55
C ASN A 160 14.41 -6.72 -13.41
N LYS A 161 14.64 -7.22 -12.19
CA LYS A 161 14.71 -8.65 -11.89
C LYS A 161 13.61 -8.99 -10.92
N ASN A 162 12.59 -9.66 -11.40
CA ASN A 162 11.41 -10.00 -10.61
C ASN A 162 10.71 -11.25 -11.11
N LEU A 163 9.83 -11.78 -10.27
CA LEU A 163 8.85 -12.80 -10.60
C LEU A 163 7.45 -12.25 -10.39
N LYS A 164 6.63 -12.20 -11.42
CA LYS A 164 5.19 -11.94 -11.30
C LYS A 164 4.46 -13.26 -11.07
N LEU A 165 3.82 -13.39 -9.92
CA LEU A 165 3.05 -14.58 -9.58
C LEU A 165 1.80 -14.68 -10.46
N LYS A 166 1.33 -15.91 -10.71
CA LYS A 166 0.05 -16.17 -11.37
C LYS A 166 -1.14 -16.03 -10.40
N SER A 167 -1.15 -14.93 -9.62
CA SER A 167 -2.23 -14.55 -8.74
C SER A 167 -3.11 -13.49 -9.40
N TRP A 168 -4.30 -13.21 -8.84
CA TRP A 168 -5.23 -12.21 -9.37
C TRP A 168 -4.60 -10.81 -9.48
N ASP A 169 -3.66 -10.47 -8.57
CA ASP A 169 -2.97 -9.17 -8.47
C ASP A 169 -1.62 -9.14 -9.20
N SER A 170 -1.19 -10.27 -9.78
CA SER A 170 0.13 -10.43 -10.38
C SER A 170 1.25 -9.98 -9.43
N PHE A 171 1.21 -10.46 -8.17
CA PHE A 171 2.11 -10.06 -7.09
C PHE A 171 3.58 -10.13 -7.53
N LEU A 172 4.29 -9.03 -7.33
CA LEU A 172 5.66 -8.86 -7.81
C LEU A 172 6.66 -9.19 -6.70
N ILE A 173 7.41 -10.27 -6.90
CA ILE A 173 8.53 -10.64 -6.04
C ILE A 173 9.81 -10.09 -6.68
N THR A 174 10.43 -9.12 -6.04
CA THR A 174 11.71 -8.54 -6.47
C THR A 174 12.85 -9.44 -6.05
N TYR A 175 13.79 -9.72 -6.98
CA TYR A 175 14.99 -10.47 -6.66
C TYR A 175 16.12 -9.57 -6.12
N PRO A 176 17.08 -10.14 -5.37
CA PRO A 176 18.31 -9.44 -4.98
C PRO A 176 19.10 -8.96 -6.20
N PHE A 177 19.96 -7.96 -5.99
CA PHE A 177 20.81 -7.37 -7.04
C PHE A 177 20.02 -6.78 -8.22
N SER A 178 18.85 -6.25 -7.93
CA SER A 178 17.98 -5.59 -8.91
C SER A 178 18.29 -4.11 -9.05
N LYS A 179 17.91 -3.54 -10.21
CA LYS A 179 17.63 -2.11 -10.30
C LYS A 179 16.15 -1.92 -9.95
N CYS A 180 15.84 -1.08 -8.98
CA CYS A 180 14.49 -0.81 -8.51
C CYS A 180 14.19 0.68 -8.63
N ARG A 181 12.95 1.02 -8.93
CA ARG A 181 12.52 2.41 -8.97
C ARG A 181 11.14 2.58 -8.34
N PHE A 182 11.03 3.59 -7.47
CA PHE A 182 9.77 4.12 -6.99
C PHE A 182 9.51 5.47 -7.65
N VAL A 183 8.26 5.73 -7.99
CA VAL A 183 7.83 7.03 -8.53
C VAL A 183 6.61 7.50 -7.74
N TRP A 184 6.77 8.60 -7.02
CA TRP A 184 5.68 9.29 -6.36
C TRP A 184 4.95 10.16 -7.38
N GLY A 185 3.62 10.07 -7.41
CA GLY A 185 2.78 10.94 -8.23
C GLY A 185 2.36 12.20 -7.49
N GLU A 186 1.79 13.14 -8.25
CA GLU A 186 1.25 14.39 -7.70
C GLU A 186 0.05 14.13 -6.78
N PRO A 187 -0.09 14.92 -5.69
CA PRO A 187 -1.24 14.83 -4.81
C PRO A 187 -2.56 15.13 -5.53
N ILE A 188 -3.51 14.23 -5.43
CA ILE A 188 -4.85 14.34 -6.02
C ILE A 188 -5.85 14.73 -4.93
N THR A 189 -6.43 15.91 -5.07
CA THR A 189 -7.51 16.38 -4.19
C THR A 189 -8.86 16.18 -4.88
N ILE A 190 -9.81 15.56 -4.17
CA ILE A 190 -11.17 15.34 -4.69
C ILE A 190 -12.11 16.33 -4.00
N PRO A 191 -12.85 17.15 -4.75
CA PRO A 191 -13.75 18.15 -4.17
C PRO A 191 -14.84 17.50 -3.30
N SER A 192 -15.18 18.14 -2.17
CA SER A 192 -16.28 17.68 -1.29
C SER A 192 -17.64 17.74 -1.98
N SER A 193 -17.79 18.57 -3.02
CA SER A 193 -19.00 18.69 -3.83
C SER A 193 -19.19 17.58 -4.86
N THR A 194 -18.24 16.62 -4.96
CA THR A 194 -18.31 15.50 -5.92
C THR A 194 -19.56 14.65 -5.65
N LYS A 195 -20.37 14.46 -6.70
CA LYS A 195 -21.59 13.64 -6.64
C LYS A 195 -21.28 12.18 -6.94
N ASP A 196 -22.21 11.29 -6.59
CA ASP A 196 -22.04 9.85 -6.85
C ASP A 196 -21.87 9.53 -8.36
N ASP A 197 -22.51 10.29 -9.25
CA ASP A 197 -22.39 10.14 -10.71
C ASP A 197 -20.96 10.47 -11.23
N ASP A 198 -20.19 11.27 -10.49
CA ASP A 198 -18.81 11.62 -10.85
C ASP A 198 -17.76 10.64 -10.29
N LEU A 199 -18.15 9.67 -9.47
CA LEU A 199 -17.21 8.75 -8.82
C LEU A 199 -16.37 7.97 -9.83
N ASP A 200 -16.98 7.51 -10.92
CA ASP A 200 -16.28 6.75 -11.95
C ASP A 200 -15.21 7.58 -12.67
N LYS A 201 -15.44 8.87 -12.87
CA LYS A 201 -14.45 9.80 -13.40
C LYS A 201 -13.20 9.85 -12.50
N TYR A 202 -13.38 10.00 -11.18
CA TYR A 202 -12.25 10.06 -10.25
C TYR A 202 -11.58 8.70 -10.04
N LYS A 203 -12.33 7.59 -10.13
CA LYS A 203 -11.75 6.25 -10.13
C LYS A 203 -10.82 6.07 -11.34
N ASN A 204 -11.31 6.35 -12.54
CA ASN A 204 -10.53 6.22 -13.78
C ASN A 204 -9.30 7.15 -13.77
N PHE A 205 -9.46 8.38 -13.27
CA PHE A 205 -8.35 9.31 -13.12
C PHE A 205 -7.28 8.78 -12.14
N LEU A 206 -7.67 8.22 -11.00
CA LEU A 206 -6.72 7.64 -10.05
C LEU A 206 -6.05 6.38 -10.62
N GLU A 207 -6.79 5.52 -11.37
CA GLU A 207 -6.22 4.38 -12.10
C GLU A 207 -5.12 4.83 -13.06
N GLU A 208 -5.41 5.85 -13.88
CA GLU A 208 -4.45 6.45 -14.80
C GLU A 208 -3.20 6.92 -14.06
N LYS A 209 -3.36 7.70 -12.99
CA LYS A 209 -2.22 8.26 -12.25
C LYS A 209 -1.36 7.21 -11.55
N ILE A 210 -1.93 6.13 -11.02
CA ILE A 210 -1.14 5.02 -10.47
C ILE A 210 -0.40 4.29 -11.60
N ASN A 211 -1.05 4.07 -12.76
CA ASN A 211 -0.43 3.44 -13.92
C ASN A 211 0.69 4.32 -14.52
N ASP A 212 0.50 5.63 -14.64
CA ASP A 212 1.54 6.58 -15.06
C ASP A 212 2.79 6.47 -14.18
N CYS A 213 2.60 6.38 -12.84
CA CYS A 213 3.71 6.17 -11.91
C CYS A 213 4.41 4.82 -12.14
N MET A 214 3.65 3.75 -12.44
CA MET A 214 4.23 2.43 -12.74
C MET A 214 5.03 2.45 -14.05
N GLU A 215 4.45 2.98 -15.12
CA GLU A 215 5.12 3.09 -16.43
C GLU A 215 6.40 3.91 -16.32
N SER A 216 6.34 5.02 -15.57
CA SER A 216 7.53 5.84 -15.28
C SER A 216 8.57 5.06 -14.48
N ALA A 217 8.16 4.19 -13.56
CA ALA A 217 9.07 3.34 -12.81
C ALA A 217 9.71 2.27 -13.69
N GLU A 218 8.99 1.71 -14.65
CA GLU A 218 9.47 0.68 -15.59
C GLU A 218 10.39 1.27 -16.70
N LYS A 219 10.20 2.55 -17.07
CA LYS A 219 10.90 3.18 -18.18
C LYS A 219 12.42 3.13 -18.01
N ASN A 220 13.12 2.53 -19.02
CA ASN A 220 14.59 2.40 -19.06
C ASN A 220 15.20 1.68 -17.83
N LEU A 221 14.43 0.86 -17.12
CA LEU A 221 14.92 0.16 -15.94
C LEU A 221 15.89 -1.00 -16.30
N ASN A 222 15.79 -1.50 -17.53
CA ASN A 222 16.64 -2.57 -18.06
C ASN A 222 17.88 -2.05 -18.82
N ALA A 223 17.97 -0.76 -19.07
CA ALA A 223 19.09 -0.12 -19.74
C ALA A 223 20.35 0.00 -18.83
#